data_9ebf313cae1ded19cc9109cbfdf70f33
#
_entry.id   9ebf313cae1ded19cc9109cbfdf70f33
#
_cell.length_a   1.000
_cell.length_b   1.000
_cell.length_c   1.000
_cell.angle_alpha   90.00
_cell.angle_beta   90.00
_cell.angle_gamma   90.00
#
_symmetry.space_group_name_H-M   'P 1'
#
loop_
_entity.id
_entity.type
_entity.pdbx_description
1 polymer ?
#
loop_
_entity_poly.entity_id
_entity_poly.type
_entity_poly.pdbx_seq_one_letter_code
_entity_poly.pdbx_strand_id
1 'polypeptide(L)'
;MSISSDTHPNVENKLLTLAPYVSWGWIGADLYVCGGTKQQVIPGTLPPTLTAAAVGVLESLRSGGLSKAQLTNALRNTDGTETEKRDVIGILTSAHLTMTEDRDPSDRYDRPKLYYNYAGGNPSETQERISAAHVAIIGCGGIGNILSSALVSSGIGYITLIDCDTIEESNLTRQIMFREADVGLPKIDVLARELRNLNSVTEVRVIHADITDEDVLAEALPHCDFAALSADSPPQIIEWLDRIALRRGLPYLPVGYVCDMPVIGPMVVPALGSPGWNSGSSFIAKQSSTEHVDRSEHAPPAPKAKTQAPSHAWTNLVASGLAVDDILCYLGGFATPVSLNRRIGLNKTGLYFETQQFD
;
A
#
# COMPACT_ATOMS: atom_id res chain seq x y z
N MET A 1 5.32 -2.34 25.71
CA MET A 1 3.99 -2.08 26.26
C MET A 1 3.09 -3.22 25.85
N SER A 2 2.57 -3.96 26.80
CA SER A 2 1.68 -5.10 26.59
C SER A 2 0.37 -4.62 25.96
N ILE A 3 0.01 -5.20 24.83
CA ILE A 3 -1.31 -5.01 24.22
C ILE A 3 -2.32 -5.65 25.19
N SER A 4 -3.11 -4.79 25.84
CA SER A 4 -4.23 -5.22 26.66
C SER A 4 -5.25 -5.87 25.74
N SER A 5 -5.59 -7.12 26.03
CA SER A 5 -6.73 -7.81 25.45
C SER A 5 -8.01 -7.22 26.03
N ASP A 6 -8.48 -6.12 25.46
CA ASP A 6 -9.85 -5.66 25.71
C ASP A 6 -10.80 -6.56 24.92
N THR A 7 -11.35 -7.53 25.63
CA THR A 7 -12.47 -8.35 25.19
C THR A 7 -13.72 -7.49 25.11
N HIS A 8 -14.03 -6.97 23.91
CA HIS A 8 -15.32 -6.37 23.63
C HIS A 8 -16.43 -7.44 23.74
N PRO A 9 -17.46 -7.24 24.57
CA PRO A 9 -18.46 -8.27 24.90
C PRO A 9 -19.53 -8.52 23.84
N ASN A 10 -19.29 -8.21 22.55
CA ASN A 10 -20.35 -8.29 21.53
C ASN A 10 -19.95 -9.00 20.21
N VAL A 11 -18.81 -9.70 20.17
CA VAL A 11 -18.31 -10.34 18.94
C VAL A 11 -19.04 -11.67 18.65
N GLU A 12 -19.57 -12.35 19.66
CA GLU A 12 -20.19 -13.68 19.48
C GLU A 12 -21.55 -13.66 18.76
N ASN A 13 -22.24 -12.52 18.71
CA ASN A 13 -23.58 -12.40 18.10
C ASN A 13 -23.59 -11.67 16.74
N LYS A 14 -22.45 -11.17 16.25
CA LYS A 14 -22.41 -10.57 14.91
C LYS A 14 -22.65 -11.63 13.86
N LEU A 15 -23.49 -11.28 12.86
CA LEU A 15 -23.70 -12.14 11.69
C LEU A 15 -22.46 -12.11 10.81
N LEU A 16 -22.03 -13.28 10.41
CA LEU A 16 -21.05 -13.46 9.35
C LEU A 16 -21.80 -13.62 8.03
N THR A 17 -21.41 -12.89 7.01
CA THR A 17 -21.89 -13.07 5.63
C THR A 17 -20.72 -13.51 4.76
N LEU A 18 -20.99 -14.19 3.67
CA LEU A 18 -19.96 -14.57 2.72
C LEU A 18 -19.55 -13.34 1.89
N ALA A 19 -18.24 -13.07 1.79
CA ALA A 19 -17.76 -11.97 0.97
C ALA A 19 -18.19 -12.17 -0.50
N PRO A 20 -18.56 -11.10 -1.23
CA PRO A 20 -19.18 -11.22 -2.56
C PRO A 20 -18.25 -11.78 -3.64
N TYR A 21 -16.95 -11.76 -3.41
CA TYR A 21 -15.93 -12.34 -4.32
C TYR A 21 -15.65 -13.82 -4.04
N VAL A 22 -16.29 -14.44 -3.03
CA VAL A 22 -16.08 -15.87 -2.69
C VAL A 22 -16.94 -16.76 -3.58
N SER A 23 -16.36 -17.83 -4.01
CA SER A 23 -17.02 -18.92 -4.73
C SER A 23 -16.59 -20.26 -4.15
N TRP A 24 -17.36 -21.32 -4.39
CA TRP A 24 -16.99 -22.67 -4.02
C TRP A 24 -17.41 -23.67 -5.09
N GLY A 25 -16.74 -24.80 -5.10
CA GLY A 25 -17.00 -25.88 -6.05
C GLY A 25 -16.15 -27.10 -5.76
N TRP A 26 -16.41 -28.16 -6.49
CA TRP A 26 -15.77 -29.46 -6.31
C TRP A 26 -14.65 -29.65 -7.33
N ILE A 27 -13.52 -30.20 -6.87
CA ILE A 27 -12.46 -30.73 -7.73
C ILE A 27 -12.21 -32.18 -7.24
N GLY A 28 -12.63 -33.16 -8.01
CA GLY A 28 -12.65 -34.54 -7.51
C GLY A 28 -13.60 -34.69 -6.33
N ALA A 29 -13.12 -35.21 -5.22
CA ALA A 29 -13.87 -35.35 -3.98
C ALA A 29 -13.75 -34.13 -3.04
N ASP A 30 -12.81 -33.19 -3.30
CA ASP A 30 -12.52 -32.08 -2.43
C ASP A 30 -13.41 -30.88 -2.73
N LEU A 31 -13.90 -30.21 -1.67
CA LEU A 31 -14.65 -28.96 -1.79
C LEU A 31 -13.69 -27.77 -1.63
N TYR A 32 -13.53 -27.01 -2.69
CA TYR A 32 -12.73 -25.79 -2.72
C TYR A 32 -13.59 -24.59 -2.39
N VAL A 33 -13.14 -23.75 -1.46
CA VAL A 33 -13.74 -22.45 -1.14
C VAL A 33 -12.70 -21.36 -1.48
N CYS A 34 -12.98 -20.55 -2.49
CA CYS A 34 -12.03 -19.63 -3.08
C CYS A 34 -12.46 -18.19 -2.90
N GLY A 35 -11.55 -17.35 -2.41
CA GLY A 35 -11.66 -15.90 -2.42
C GLY A 35 -10.48 -15.32 -3.21
N GLY A 36 -10.69 -14.97 -4.49
CA GLY A 36 -9.61 -14.50 -5.35
C GLY A 36 -8.50 -15.55 -5.52
N THR A 37 -7.26 -15.20 -5.18
CA THR A 37 -6.09 -16.10 -5.21
C THR A 37 -5.96 -16.96 -3.95
N LYS A 38 -6.71 -16.65 -2.88
CA LYS A 38 -6.72 -17.41 -1.64
C LYS A 38 -7.75 -18.52 -1.75
N GLN A 39 -7.33 -19.75 -1.44
CA GLN A 39 -8.22 -20.90 -1.43
C GLN A 39 -8.09 -21.67 -0.14
N GLN A 40 -9.20 -22.29 0.27
CA GLN A 40 -9.29 -23.24 1.35
C GLN A 40 -9.86 -24.53 0.80
N VAL A 41 -9.45 -25.66 1.34
CA VAL A 41 -9.91 -26.98 0.88
C VAL A 41 -10.53 -27.72 2.05
N ILE A 42 -11.76 -28.16 1.86
CA ILE A 42 -12.43 -29.13 2.74
C ILE A 42 -12.24 -30.50 2.07
N PRO A 43 -11.39 -31.38 2.68
CA PRO A 43 -11.00 -32.64 2.04
C PRO A 43 -12.18 -33.58 1.83
N GLY A 44 -12.22 -34.24 0.71
CA GLY A 44 -13.22 -35.28 0.39
C GLY A 44 -13.08 -36.59 1.20
N THR A 45 -12.03 -36.67 2.04
CA THR A 45 -11.86 -37.74 3.03
C THR A 45 -12.70 -37.56 4.28
N LEU A 46 -13.24 -36.35 4.50
CA LEU A 46 -14.14 -36.07 5.62
C LEU A 46 -15.50 -36.75 5.45
N PRO A 47 -16.23 -36.99 6.55
CA PRO A 47 -17.57 -37.58 6.48
C PRO A 47 -18.50 -36.82 5.54
N PRO A 48 -19.26 -37.48 4.68
CA PRO A 48 -20.16 -36.81 3.74
C PRO A 48 -21.19 -35.90 4.39
N THR A 49 -21.64 -36.23 5.60
CA THR A 49 -22.58 -35.40 6.37
C THR A 49 -21.94 -34.10 6.80
N LEU A 50 -20.67 -34.11 7.20
CA LEU A 50 -19.90 -32.88 7.57
C LEU A 50 -19.69 -31.99 6.35
N THR A 51 -19.30 -32.57 5.22
CA THR A 51 -19.08 -31.82 3.98
C THR A 51 -20.37 -31.21 3.44
N ALA A 52 -21.49 -31.98 3.47
CA ALA A 52 -22.79 -31.45 3.08
C ALA A 52 -23.26 -30.32 3.98
N ALA A 53 -23.04 -30.44 5.27
CA ALA A 53 -23.34 -29.34 6.22
C ALA A 53 -22.48 -28.09 5.97
N ALA A 54 -21.20 -28.25 5.58
CA ALA A 54 -20.34 -27.13 5.22
C ALA A 54 -20.88 -26.39 3.97
N VAL A 55 -21.38 -27.09 2.96
CA VAL A 55 -22.05 -26.47 1.80
C VAL A 55 -23.31 -25.70 2.24
N GLY A 56 -24.15 -26.28 3.08
CA GLY A 56 -25.35 -25.60 3.61
C GLY A 56 -25.00 -24.34 4.40
N VAL A 57 -23.87 -24.35 5.13
CA VAL A 57 -23.36 -23.17 5.81
C VAL A 57 -22.92 -22.09 4.79
N LEU A 58 -22.19 -22.47 3.73
CA LEU A 58 -21.80 -21.52 2.67
C LEU A 58 -23.01 -20.85 2.00
N GLU A 59 -24.05 -21.63 1.71
CA GLU A 59 -25.32 -21.15 1.15
C GLU A 59 -26.03 -20.17 2.12
N SER A 60 -26.06 -20.51 3.40
CA SER A 60 -26.65 -19.66 4.45
C SER A 60 -25.87 -18.36 4.64
N LEU A 61 -24.55 -18.43 4.66
CA LEU A 61 -23.67 -17.25 4.71
C LEU A 61 -23.89 -16.35 3.48
N ARG A 62 -24.18 -16.93 2.32
CA ARG A 62 -24.45 -16.19 1.07
C ARG A 62 -25.82 -15.51 1.09
N SER A 63 -26.82 -16.15 1.63
CA SER A 63 -28.23 -15.71 1.53
C SER A 63 -28.69 -14.77 2.66
N GLY A 64 -28.10 -14.83 3.85
CA GLY A 64 -28.57 -14.03 4.97
C GLY A 64 -27.61 -13.93 6.14
N GLY A 65 -26.50 -14.65 6.08
CA GLY A 65 -25.51 -14.69 7.16
C GLY A 65 -25.89 -15.65 8.30
N LEU A 66 -24.88 -15.96 9.11
CA LEU A 66 -24.99 -16.79 10.31
C LEU A 66 -24.15 -16.20 11.42
N SER A 67 -24.63 -16.25 12.66
CA SER A 67 -23.75 -16.06 13.81
C SER A 67 -22.77 -17.24 13.92
N LYS A 68 -21.63 -17.02 14.58
CA LYS A 68 -20.67 -18.09 14.82
C LYS A 68 -21.28 -19.26 15.59
N ALA A 69 -22.21 -18.97 16.51
CA ALA A 69 -22.96 -20.00 17.25
C ALA A 69 -23.88 -20.82 16.35
N GLN A 70 -24.60 -20.18 15.42
CA GLN A 70 -25.45 -20.88 14.45
C GLN A 70 -24.62 -21.76 13.50
N LEU A 71 -23.49 -21.24 13.02
CA LEU A 71 -22.54 -22.00 12.17
C LEU A 71 -22.01 -23.24 12.91
N THR A 72 -21.54 -23.05 14.15
CA THR A 72 -21.07 -24.18 14.98
C THR A 72 -22.18 -25.21 15.21
N ASN A 73 -23.41 -24.76 15.47
CA ASN A 73 -24.55 -25.64 15.69
C ASN A 73 -24.93 -26.42 14.43
N ALA A 74 -24.81 -25.83 13.24
CA ALA A 74 -25.09 -26.50 11.99
C ALA A 74 -24.17 -27.72 11.73
N LEU A 75 -22.93 -27.67 12.25
CA LEU A 75 -21.97 -28.76 12.13
C LEU A 75 -21.99 -29.75 13.31
N ARG A 76 -22.71 -29.45 14.40
CA ARG A 76 -22.66 -30.23 15.66
C ARG A 76 -23.11 -31.68 15.49
N ASN A 77 -24.19 -31.91 14.76
CA ASN A 77 -24.83 -33.23 14.62
C ASN A 77 -24.36 -34.00 13.39
N THR A 78 -23.27 -33.59 12.77
CA THR A 78 -22.66 -34.34 11.66
C THR A 78 -21.70 -35.39 12.20
N ASP A 79 -21.43 -36.41 11.37
CA ASP A 79 -20.34 -37.34 11.64
C ASP A 79 -18.99 -36.58 11.58
N GLY A 80 -17.98 -37.20 12.17
CA GLY A 80 -16.63 -36.62 12.24
C GLY A 80 -16.21 -36.27 13.66
N THR A 81 -14.93 -36.17 13.84
CA THR A 81 -14.29 -35.80 15.11
C THR A 81 -14.48 -34.31 15.42
N GLU A 82 -14.37 -33.95 16.67
CA GLU A 82 -14.42 -32.53 17.09
C GLU A 82 -13.27 -31.69 16.49
N THR A 83 -12.15 -32.34 16.14
CA THR A 83 -11.04 -31.67 15.46
C THR A 83 -11.42 -31.35 14.02
N GLU A 84 -11.95 -32.31 13.27
CA GLU A 84 -12.41 -32.11 11.89
C GLU A 84 -13.49 -31.01 11.79
N LYS A 85 -14.46 -31.01 12.70
CA LYS A 85 -15.50 -29.98 12.77
C LYS A 85 -14.90 -28.59 13.03
N ARG A 86 -13.94 -28.49 13.96
CA ARG A 86 -13.25 -27.24 14.27
C ARG A 86 -12.45 -26.73 13.10
N ASP A 87 -11.76 -27.57 12.35
CA ASP A 87 -11.00 -27.21 11.16
C ASP A 87 -11.92 -26.69 10.06
N VAL A 88 -13.06 -27.35 9.83
CA VAL A 88 -14.08 -26.87 8.89
C VAL A 88 -14.65 -25.52 9.32
N ILE A 89 -14.95 -25.32 10.63
CA ILE A 89 -15.37 -24.02 11.16
C ILE A 89 -14.30 -22.96 10.90
N GLY A 90 -13.04 -23.28 11.15
CA GLY A 90 -11.89 -22.37 10.89
C GLY A 90 -11.83 -21.93 9.43
N ILE A 91 -12.02 -22.87 8.50
CA ILE A 91 -12.11 -22.57 7.07
C ILE A 91 -13.28 -21.62 6.79
N LEU A 92 -14.50 -21.99 7.20
CA LEU A 92 -15.72 -21.26 6.90
C LEU A 92 -15.81 -19.86 7.56
N THR A 93 -15.02 -19.62 8.61
CA THR A 93 -14.96 -18.34 9.32
C THR A 93 -13.69 -17.52 9.03
N SER A 94 -12.90 -17.95 8.05
CA SER A 94 -11.69 -17.25 7.64
C SER A 94 -12.00 -15.81 7.24
N ALA A 95 -11.22 -14.85 7.76
CA ALA A 95 -11.45 -13.42 7.55
C ALA A 95 -11.55 -13.00 6.07
N HIS A 96 -10.78 -13.66 5.19
CA HIS A 96 -10.82 -13.39 3.75
C HIS A 96 -12.03 -14.02 3.02
N LEU A 97 -12.82 -14.87 3.69
CA LEU A 97 -14.03 -15.49 3.11
C LEU A 97 -15.30 -14.86 3.65
N THR A 98 -15.28 -14.34 4.88
CA THR A 98 -16.47 -13.80 5.54
C THR A 98 -16.31 -12.32 5.87
N MET A 99 -17.43 -11.64 6.02
CA MET A 99 -17.54 -10.25 6.47
C MET A 99 -18.47 -10.17 7.68
N THR A 100 -18.19 -9.25 8.59
CA THR A 100 -19.02 -8.98 9.78
C THR A 100 -19.81 -7.69 9.68
N GLU A 101 -19.66 -6.96 8.59
CA GLU A 101 -20.28 -5.67 8.37
C GLU A 101 -21.25 -5.74 7.19
N ASP A 102 -22.34 -4.98 7.30
CA ASP A 102 -23.26 -4.77 6.19
C ASP A 102 -22.54 -3.96 5.11
N ARG A 103 -22.65 -4.43 3.88
CA ARG A 103 -22.07 -3.76 2.73
C ARG A 103 -23.05 -2.76 2.15
N ASP A 104 -22.58 -1.54 1.89
CA ASP A 104 -23.29 -0.56 1.08
C ASP A 104 -22.58 -0.43 -0.30
N PRO A 105 -23.14 -1.03 -1.37
CA PRO A 105 -22.57 -0.93 -2.71
C PRO A 105 -22.55 0.48 -3.30
N SER A 106 -23.28 1.43 -2.71
CA SER A 106 -23.29 2.84 -3.11
C SER A 106 -22.19 3.66 -2.43
N ASP A 107 -21.55 3.10 -1.40
CA ASP A 107 -20.39 3.74 -0.75
C ASP A 107 -19.23 3.89 -1.76
N ARG A 108 -18.70 5.10 -1.83
CA ARG A 108 -17.54 5.43 -2.67
C ARG A 108 -16.37 4.47 -2.44
N TYR A 109 -16.19 4.01 -1.21
CA TYR A 109 -15.10 3.14 -0.80
C TYR A 109 -15.49 1.66 -0.69
N ASP A 110 -16.64 1.25 -1.24
CA ASP A 110 -17.08 -0.14 -1.21
C ASP A 110 -16.01 -1.10 -1.78
N ARG A 111 -15.40 -0.77 -2.90
CA ARG A 111 -14.39 -1.62 -3.54
C ARG A 111 -13.08 -1.71 -2.74
N PRO A 112 -12.47 -0.59 -2.28
CA PRO A 112 -11.37 -0.64 -1.32
C PRO A 112 -11.68 -1.43 -0.06
N LYS A 113 -12.87 -1.26 0.54
CA LYS A 113 -13.30 -2.01 1.72
C LYS A 113 -13.32 -3.52 1.49
N LEU A 114 -13.76 -3.98 0.31
CA LEU A 114 -13.67 -5.40 -0.07
C LEU A 114 -12.22 -5.87 -0.15
N TYR A 115 -11.31 -5.04 -0.67
CA TYR A 115 -9.89 -5.36 -0.72
C TYR A 115 -9.28 -5.46 0.70
N TYR A 116 -9.63 -4.55 1.59
CA TYR A 116 -9.17 -4.59 2.99
C TYR A 116 -9.63 -5.87 3.69
N ASN A 117 -10.90 -6.27 3.50
CA ASN A 117 -11.41 -7.54 4.01
C ASN A 117 -10.64 -8.74 3.43
N TYR A 118 -10.41 -8.74 2.11
CA TYR A 118 -9.64 -9.78 1.43
C TYR A 118 -8.21 -9.88 1.98
N ALA A 119 -7.58 -8.75 2.32
CA ALA A 119 -6.25 -8.70 2.92
C ALA A 119 -6.25 -9.17 4.39
N GLY A 120 -7.39 -9.18 5.07
CA GLY A 120 -7.56 -9.62 6.47
C GLY A 120 -7.80 -8.49 7.47
N GLY A 121 -8.00 -7.27 6.97
CA GLY A 121 -8.35 -6.11 7.80
C GLY A 121 -9.86 -5.98 8.04
N ASN A 122 -10.22 -5.14 9.00
CA ASN A 122 -11.60 -4.70 9.19
C ASN A 122 -11.90 -3.57 8.19
N PRO A 123 -12.88 -3.71 7.29
CA PRO A 123 -13.13 -2.75 6.21
C PRO A 123 -13.38 -1.32 6.67
N SER A 124 -14.29 -1.12 7.63
CA SER A 124 -14.67 0.21 8.11
C SER A 124 -13.58 0.86 8.94
N GLU A 125 -13.00 0.13 9.87
CA GLU A 125 -11.89 0.62 10.70
C GLU A 125 -10.66 1.00 9.85
N THR A 126 -10.35 0.21 8.84
CA THR A 126 -9.27 0.49 7.89
C THR A 126 -9.54 1.79 7.13
N GLN A 127 -10.78 1.96 6.60
CA GLN A 127 -11.14 3.18 5.88
C GLN A 127 -11.15 4.41 6.80
N GLU A 128 -11.61 4.27 8.04
CA GLU A 128 -11.57 5.34 9.04
C GLU A 128 -10.13 5.80 9.32
N ARG A 129 -9.21 4.87 9.52
CA ARG A 129 -7.77 5.19 9.71
C ARG A 129 -7.19 5.92 8.50
N ILE A 130 -7.47 5.45 7.28
CA ILE A 130 -7.02 6.09 6.05
C ILE A 130 -7.61 7.50 5.92
N SER A 131 -8.90 7.66 6.25
CA SER A 131 -9.59 8.96 6.16
C SER A 131 -9.16 9.95 7.25
N ALA A 132 -8.53 9.49 8.32
CA ALA A 132 -7.96 10.35 9.35
C ALA A 132 -6.49 10.73 9.07
N ALA A 133 -5.82 10.01 8.19
CA ALA A 133 -4.38 10.11 8.00
C ALA A 133 -3.97 11.31 7.13
N HIS A 134 -2.78 11.85 7.43
CA HIS A 134 -2.13 12.93 6.71
C HIS A 134 -0.83 12.45 6.05
N VAL A 135 -0.75 12.56 4.73
CA VAL A 135 0.45 12.22 3.95
C VAL A 135 1.08 13.46 3.34
N ALA A 136 2.39 13.61 3.50
CA ALA A 136 3.19 14.60 2.78
C ALA A 136 3.85 13.97 1.55
N ILE A 137 3.69 14.59 0.38
CA ILE A 137 4.33 14.21 -0.88
C ILE A 137 5.44 15.21 -1.18
N ILE A 138 6.68 14.75 -1.16
CA ILE A 138 7.87 15.56 -1.46
C ILE A 138 8.27 15.27 -2.90
N GLY A 139 8.08 16.24 -3.79
CA GLY A 139 8.19 16.10 -5.23
C GLY A 139 6.86 15.69 -5.89
N CYS A 140 6.35 16.54 -6.78
CA CYS A 140 5.08 16.35 -7.51
C CYS A 140 5.30 16.09 -9.00
N GLY A 141 6.44 15.50 -9.35
CA GLY A 141 6.79 15.05 -10.70
C GLY A 141 6.01 13.82 -11.14
N GLY A 142 6.61 12.98 -12.00
CA GLY A 142 5.93 11.82 -12.59
C GLY A 142 5.35 10.84 -11.58
N ILE A 143 6.09 10.55 -10.50
CA ILE A 143 5.65 9.65 -9.43
C ILE A 143 4.69 10.35 -8.48
N GLY A 144 5.07 11.50 -7.91
CA GLY A 144 4.23 12.19 -6.93
C GLY A 144 2.87 12.60 -7.47
N ASN A 145 2.79 12.92 -8.76
CA ASN A 145 1.55 13.19 -9.50
C ASN A 145 0.58 12.00 -9.46
N ILE A 146 1.06 10.79 -9.74
CA ILE A 146 0.25 9.56 -9.76
C ILE A 146 -0.06 9.08 -8.34
N LEU A 147 0.97 9.06 -7.48
CA LEU A 147 0.88 8.62 -6.10
C LEU A 147 -0.17 9.40 -5.31
N SER A 148 -0.12 10.74 -5.39
CA SER A 148 -1.09 11.60 -4.72
C SER A 148 -2.51 11.37 -5.22
N SER A 149 -2.70 11.18 -6.53
CA SER A 149 -4.01 10.91 -7.12
C SER A 149 -4.60 9.59 -6.63
N ALA A 150 -3.79 8.54 -6.56
CA ALA A 150 -4.24 7.24 -6.09
C ALA A 150 -4.55 7.23 -4.58
N LEU A 151 -3.76 7.90 -3.75
CA LEU A 151 -4.03 8.06 -2.32
C LEU A 151 -5.33 8.84 -2.07
N VAL A 152 -5.54 9.94 -2.79
CA VAL A 152 -6.77 10.74 -2.71
C VAL A 152 -7.99 9.94 -3.17
N SER A 153 -7.87 9.17 -4.25
CA SER A 153 -8.93 8.26 -4.72
C SER A 153 -9.28 7.19 -3.67
N SER A 154 -8.30 6.74 -2.90
CA SER A 154 -8.48 5.75 -1.83
C SER A 154 -9.03 6.35 -0.54
N GLY A 155 -9.22 7.68 -0.47
CA GLY A 155 -9.88 8.36 0.65
C GLY A 155 -8.95 8.81 1.75
N ILE A 156 -7.66 9.08 1.44
CA ILE A 156 -6.79 9.75 2.42
C ILE A 156 -7.41 11.09 2.84
N GLY A 157 -7.40 11.40 4.15
CA GLY A 157 -8.08 12.59 4.66
C GLY A 157 -7.33 13.88 4.40
N TYR A 158 -6.00 13.85 4.53
CA TYR A 158 -5.16 15.03 4.39
C TYR A 158 -3.95 14.72 3.51
N ILE A 159 -3.65 15.61 2.57
CA ILE A 159 -2.45 15.50 1.75
C ILE A 159 -1.77 16.85 1.62
N THR A 160 -0.46 16.90 1.82
CA THR A 160 0.37 18.09 1.58
C THR A 160 1.30 17.82 0.41
N LEU A 161 1.26 18.70 -0.59
CA LEU A 161 2.12 18.67 -1.77
C LEU A 161 3.27 19.66 -1.59
N ILE A 162 4.51 19.21 -1.76
CA ILE A 162 5.73 20.04 -1.63
C ILE A 162 6.51 19.96 -2.93
N ASP A 163 6.60 21.06 -3.67
CA ASP A 163 7.34 21.18 -4.93
C ASP A 163 7.54 22.67 -5.26
N CYS A 164 8.49 23.02 -6.11
CA CYS A 164 8.74 24.38 -6.58
C CYS A 164 8.61 24.54 -8.11
N ASP A 165 8.48 23.44 -8.83
CA ASP A 165 8.55 23.44 -10.28
C ASP A 165 7.27 23.95 -10.94
N THR A 166 7.44 24.41 -12.18
CA THR A 166 6.35 24.67 -13.13
C THR A 166 6.19 23.49 -14.10
N ILE A 167 5.02 23.41 -14.70
CA ILE A 167 4.71 22.37 -15.71
C ILE A 167 5.38 22.74 -17.03
N GLU A 168 6.14 21.82 -17.58
CA GLU A 168 6.74 21.90 -18.90
C GLU A 168 6.06 20.94 -19.86
N GLU A 169 6.08 21.24 -21.16
CA GLU A 169 5.54 20.35 -22.20
C GLU A 169 6.14 18.95 -22.13
N SER A 170 7.45 18.84 -21.85
CA SER A 170 8.17 17.58 -21.66
C SER A 170 7.62 16.71 -20.52
N ASN A 171 6.93 17.31 -19.55
CA ASN A 171 6.35 16.62 -18.39
C ASN A 171 5.08 15.84 -18.77
N LEU A 172 4.33 16.28 -19.76
CA LEU A 172 3.04 15.72 -20.16
C LEU A 172 3.13 14.25 -20.62
N THR A 173 4.32 13.80 -20.99
CA THR A 173 4.58 12.41 -21.37
C THR A 173 4.44 11.40 -20.22
N ARG A 174 4.47 11.87 -18.95
CA ARG A 174 4.49 11.01 -17.76
C ARG A 174 3.81 11.58 -16.51
N GLN A 175 3.44 12.87 -16.52
CA GLN A 175 2.73 13.54 -15.41
C GLN A 175 1.25 13.67 -15.80
N ILE A 176 0.53 12.56 -15.66
CA ILE A 176 -0.77 12.31 -16.31
C ILE A 176 -1.94 13.18 -15.80
N MET A 177 -1.77 13.87 -14.66
CA MET A 177 -2.79 14.78 -14.12
C MET A 177 -2.74 16.16 -14.77
N PHE A 178 -1.71 16.48 -15.54
CA PHE A 178 -1.55 17.76 -16.22
C PHE A 178 -2.06 17.73 -17.67
N ARG A 179 -2.41 18.88 -18.19
CA ARG A 179 -2.91 19.11 -19.55
C ARG A 179 -2.01 20.11 -20.27
N GLU A 180 -2.05 20.15 -21.58
CA GLU A 180 -1.32 21.15 -22.39
C GLU A 180 -1.63 22.59 -21.96
N ALA A 181 -2.88 22.86 -21.57
CA ALA A 181 -3.30 24.17 -21.07
C ALA A 181 -2.70 24.55 -19.71
N ASP A 182 -2.10 23.61 -19.00
CA ASP A 182 -1.48 23.85 -17.70
C ASP A 182 0.02 24.20 -17.80
N VAL A 183 0.60 24.13 -19.01
CA VAL A 183 2.03 24.43 -19.21
C VAL A 183 2.35 25.86 -18.76
N GLY A 184 3.40 25.98 -17.96
CA GLY A 184 3.84 27.24 -17.33
C GLY A 184 3.21 27.52 -15.96
N LEU A 185 2.19 26.77 -15.53
CA LEU A 185 1.62 26.91 -14.18
C LEU A 185 2.43 26.11 -13.15
N PRO A 186 2.41 26.49 -11.84
CA PRO A 186 3.03 25.71 -10.79
C PRO A 186 2.43 24.30 -10.69
N LYS A 187 3.29 23.27 -10.61
CA LYS A 187 2.84 21.86 -10.56
C LYS A 187 1.86 21.58 -9.44
N ILE A 188 2.18 22.04 -8.22
CA ILE A 188 1.37 21.74 -7.02
C ILE A 188 0.03 22.45 -7.02
N ASP A 189 -0.10 23.62 -7.62
CA ASP A 189 -1.38 24.34 -7.70
C ASP A 189 -2.36 23.61 -8.65
N VAL A 190 -1.86 23.20 -9.81
CA VAL A 190 -2.64 22.41 -10.75
C VAL A 190 -2.98 21.05 -10.17
N LEU A 191 -2.01 20.36 -9.60
CA LEU A 191 -2.24 19.05 -8.98
C LEU A 191 -3.25 19.15 -7.84
N ALA A 192 -3.14 20.15 -6.98
CA ALA A 192 -4.10 20.37 -5.89
C ALA A 192 -5.53 20.63 -6.42
N ARG A 193 -5.67 21.38 -7.51
CA ARG A 193 -6.96 21.57 -8.19
C ARG A 193 -7.54 20.23 -8.65
N GLU A 194 -6.74 19.41 -9.32
CA GLU A 194 -7.18 18.10 -9.83
C GLU A 194 -7.52 17.13 -8.70
N LEU A 195 -6.73 17.11 -7.62
CA LEU A 195 -6.99 16.26 -6.45
C LEU A 195 -8.30 16.64 -5.74
N ARG A 196 -8.59 17.94 -5.59
CA ARG A 196 -9.88 18.41 -5.02
C ARG A 196 -11.07 18.04 -5.91
N ASN A 197 -10.89 18.05 -7.23
CA ASN A 197 -11.91 17.58 -8.18
C ASN A 197 -12.10 16.06 -8.11
N LEU A 198 -11.02 15.32 -7.85
CA LEU A 198 -11.03 13.86 -7.73
C LEU A 198 -11.76 13.40 -6.46
N ASN A 199 -11.48 14.05 -5.31
CA ASN A 199 -12.13 13.78 -4.04
C ASN A 199 -12.25 15.04 -3.19
N SER A 200 -13.45 15.61 -3.14
CA SER A 200 -13.73 16.86 -2.42
C SER A 200 -13.66 16.74 -0.89
N VAL A 201 -13.61 15.52 -0.35
CA VAL A 201 -13.51 15.29 1.11
C VAL A 201 -12.06 15.39 1.58
N THR A 202 -11.09 15.10 0.72
CA THR A 202 -9.67 15.20 1.06
C THR A 202 -9.24 16.66 1.19
N GLU A 203 -8.62 17.02 2.31
CA GLU A 203 -8.00 18.33 2.48
C GLU A 203 -6.63 18.35 1.78
N VAL A 204 -6.48 19.20 0.76
CA VAL A 204 -5.25 19.32 -0.02
C VAL A 204 -4.55 20.63 0.31
N ARG A 205 -3.33 20.56 0.84
CA ARG A 205 -2.43 21.69 1.12
C ARG A 205 -1.29 21.72 0.12
N VAL A 206 -0.78 22.91 -0.15
CA VAL A 206 0.38 23.12 -1.02
C VAL A 206 1.45 23.91 -0.30
N ILE A 207 2.70 23.53 -0.51
CA ILE A 207 3.88 24.23 0.03
C ILE A 207 4.86 24.42 -1.13
N HIS A 208 4.96 25.65 -1.59
CA HIS A 208 5.94 26.04 -2.62
C HIS A 208 7.32 26.15 -1.95
N ALA A 209 8.16 25.15 -2.12
CA ALA A 209 9.49 25.12 -1.54
C ALA A 209 10.51 24.51 -2.51
N ASP A 210 11.57 25.26 -2.78
CA ASP A 210 12.78 24.75 -3.42
C ASP A 210 13.69 24.16 -2.34
N ILE A 211 13.77 22.84 -2.29
CA ILE A 211 14.50 22.11 -1.25
C ILE A 211 15.99 22.10 -1.57
N THR A 212 16.71 23.08 -1.06
CA THR A 212 18.15 23.26 -1.28
C THR A 212 19.03 22.63 -0.20
N ASP A 213 18.49 22.41 0.99
CA ASP A 213 19.20 21.87 2.16
C ASP A 213 18.25 21.21 3.16
N GLU A 214 18.82 20.65 4.25
CA GLU A 214 18.05 19.94 5.28
C GLU A 214 17.12 20.85 6.08
N ASP A 215 17.52 22.09 6.33
CA ASP A 215 16.74 23.02 7.15
C ASP A 215 15.49 23.46 6.39
N VAL A 216 15.61 23.76 5.08
CA VAL A 216 14.49 24.07 4.19
C VAL A 216 13.53 22.89 4.12
N LEU A 217 14.03 21.64 3.98
CA LEU A 217 13.18 20.46 4.01
C LEU A 217 12.46 20.31 5.35
N ALA A 218 13.18 20.52 6.45
CA ALA A 218 12.60 20.39 7.80
C ALA A 218 11.51 21.43 8.06
N GLU A 219 11.65 22.66 7.53
CA GLU A 219 10.64 23.73 7.64
C GLU A 219 9.42 23.43 6.73
N ALA A 220 9.67 22.98 5.51
CA ALA A 220 8.60 22.64 4.55
C ALA A 220 7.81 21.41 4.94
N LEU A 221 8.39 20.44 5.68
CA LEU A 221 7.74 19.19 6.04
C LEU A 221 6.78 19.42 7.23
N PRO A 222 5.44 19.30 7.02
CA PRO A 222 4.46 19.51 8.07
C PRO A 222 4.49 18.38 9.12
N HIS A 223 3.73 18.58 10.22
CA HIS A 223 3.31 17.46 11.04
C HIS A 223 2.36 16.59 10.21
N CYS A 224 2.74 15.33 9.96
CA CYS A 224 1.97 14.37 9.20
C CYS A 224 2.23 12.94 9.72
N ASP A 225 1.39 12.00 9.31
CA ASP A 225 1.49 10.61 9.73
C ASP A 225 2.45 9.80 8.84
N PHE A 226 2.72 10.30 7.64
CA PHE A 226 3.58 9.64 6.67
C PHE A 226 4.18 10.63 5.65
N ALA A 227 5.43 10.40 5.23
CA ALA A 227 6.07 11.15 4.15
C ALA A 227 6.44 10.23 2.98
N ALA A 228 6.06 10.59 1.76
CA ALA A 228 6.50 9.93 0.55
C ALA A 228 7.47 10.85 -0.21
N LEU A 229 8.66 10.33 -0.50
CA LEU A 229 9.68 11.06 -1.24
C LEU A 229 9.75 10.57 -2.67
N SER A 230 9.38 11.43 -3.62
CA SER A 230 9.54 11.18 -5.07
C SER A 230 10.41 12.22 -5.77
N ALA A 231 10.95 13.19 -5.01
CA ALA A 231 11.99 14.10 -5.50
C ALA A 231 13.36 13.41 -5.47
N ASP A 232 14.16 13.64 -6.51
CA ASP A 232 15.51 13.11 -6.69
C ASP A 232 16.57 14.22 -6.74
N SER A 233 16.16 15.46 -6.60
CA SER A 233 17.04 16.63 -6.63
C SER A 233 16.76 17.54 -5.41
N PRO A 234 17.81 17.92 -4.69
CA PRO A 234 19.20 17.49 -4.86
C PRO A 234 19.40 16.02 -4.40
N PRO A 235 20.47 15.33 -4.85
CA PRO A 235 20.68 13.91 -4.52
C PRO A 235 20.70 13.57 -3.04
N GLN A 236 21.04 14.55 -2.17
CA GLN A 236 21.11 14.39 -0.71
C GLN A 236 19.73 14.43 -0.03
N ILE A 237 18.66 14.75 -0.76
CA ILE A 237 17.33 14.97 -0.17
C ILE A 237 16.84 13.75 0.63
N ILE A 238 17.15 12.53 0.18
CA ILE A 238 16.80 11.31 0.89
C ILE A 238 17.52 11.18 2.23
N GLU A 239 18.80 11.58 2.29
CA GLU A 239 19.60 11.55 3.52
C GLU A 239 19.09 12.60 4.53
N TRP A 240 18.66 13.77 4.05
CA TRP A 240 18.05 14.81 4.87
C TRP A 240 16.70 14.34 5.42
N LEU A 241 15.85 13.77 4.56
CA LEU A 241 14.57 13.21 5.00
C LEU A 241 14.76 12.11 6.06
N ASP A 242 15.72 11.19 5.85
CA ASP A 242 16.05 10.13 6.82
C ASP A 242 16.37 10.71 8.21
N ARG A 243 17.28 11.70 8.26
CA ARG A 243 17.66 12.34 9.53
C ARG A 243 16.49 13.06 10.20
N ILE A 244 15.68 13.80 9.42
CA ILE A 244 14.49 14.49 9.92
C ILE A 244 13.47 13.49 10.43
N ALA A 245 13.19 12.47 9.66
CA ALA A 245 12.20 11.44 9.95
C ALA A 245 12.54 10.64 11.22
N LEU A 246 13.80 10.23 11.37
CA LEU A 246 14.27 9.54 12.57
C LEU A 246 14.14 10.43 13.81
N ARG A 247 14.49 11.72 13.72
CA ARG A 247 14.35 12.69 14.83
C ARG A 247 12.88 12.93 15.21
N ARG A 248 11.97 12.94 14.22
CA ARG A 248 10.53 13.21 14.43
C ARG A 248 9.70 11.95 14.71
N GLY A 249 10.29 10.77 14.58
CA GLY A 249 9.54 9.50 14.61
C GLY A 249 8.58 9.35 13.42
N LEU A 250 8.86 10.04 12.30
CA LEU A 250 8.00 10.09 11.12
C LEU A 250 8.27 8.91 10.18
N PRO A 251 7.29 8.07 9.89
CA PRO A 251 7.41 7.05 8.86
C PRO A 251 7.55 7.66 7.47
N TYR A 252 8.40 7.05 6.62
CA TYR A 252 8.56 7.53 5.26
C TYR A 252 8.86 6.41 4.25
N LEU A 253 8.62 6.70 2.97
CA LEU A 253 8.88 5.81 1.85
C LEU A 253 9.51 6.60 0.68
N PRO A 254 10.73 6.29 0.26
CA PRO A 254 11.26 6.77 -1.01
C PRO A 254 10.68 5.96 -2.16
N VAL A 255 10.29 6.66 -3.23
CA VAL A 255 9.66 6.10 -4.42
C VAL A 255 10.35 6.67 -5.65
N GLY A 256 10.90 5.80 -6.49
CA GLY A 256 11.72 6.23 -7.62
C GLY A 256 11.80 5.19 -8.73
N TYR A 257 12.80 5.37 -9.57
CA TYR A 257 13.19 4.39 -10.59
C TYR A 257 14.70 4.49 -10.85
N VAL A 258 15.26 3.39 -11.28
CA VAL A 258 16.65 3.34 -11.78
C VAL A 258 16.56 2.95 -13.24
N CYS A 259 16.72 3.92 -14.14
CA CYS A 259 16.50 3.73 -15.57
C CYS A 259 15.10 3.19 -15.88
N ASP A 260 15.00 1.93 -16.28
CA ASP A 260 13.73 1.25 -16.62
C ASP A 260 13.16 0.42 -15.47
N MET A 261 13.80 0.39 -14.31
CA MET A 261 13.37 -0.36 -13.14
C MET A 261 12.64 0.55 -12.14
N PRO A 262 11.32 0.45 -11.98
CA PRO A 262 10.61 1.11 -10.89
C PRO A 262 11.06 0.55 -9.54
N VAL A 263 11.25 1.43 -8.56
CA VAL A 263 11.80 1.08 -7.24
C VAL A 263 11.04 1.78 -6.14
N ILE A 264 10.74 1.04 -5.06
CA ILE A 264 10.22 1.60 -3.81
C ILE A 264 11.05 1.15 -2.61
N GLY A 265 11.03 1.94 -1.55
CA GLY A 265 11.63 1.56 -0.28
C GLY A 265 13.13 1.83 -0.14
N PRO A 266 13.65 1.54 1.08
CA PRO A 266 12.92 0.90 2.18
C PRO A 266 11.83 1.82 2.76
N MET A 267 10.69 1.25 3.15
CA MET A 267 9.79 1.93 4.09
C MET A 267 10.46 1.91 5.47
N VAL A 268 10.68 3.09 6.00
CA VAL A 268 11.28 3.28 7.32
C VAL A 268 10.20 3.71 8.29
N VAL A 269 10.04 2.95 9.38
CA VAL A 269 9.08 3.21 10.44
C VAL A 269 9.85 3.29 11.76
N PRO A 270 10.26 4.49 12.21
CA PRO A 270 11.11 4.64 13.38
C PRO A 270 10.52 4.01 14.65
N ALA A 271 9.21 4.07 14.83
CA ALA A 271 8.51 3.47 15.97
C ALA A 271 8.64 1.93 16.02
N LEU A 272 8.95 1.27 14.91
CA LEU A 272 9.20 -0.17 14.83
C LEU A 272 10.70 -0.52 14.91
N GLY A 273 11.56 0.48 15.13
CA GLY A 273 13.01 0.30 15.16
C GLY A 273 13.61 0.06 13.77
N SER A 274 12.94 0.52 12.72
CA SER A 274 13.48 0.41 11.36
C SER A 274 14.86 1.07 11.25
N PRO A 275 15.83 0.41 10.62
CA PRO A 275 17.08 1.07 10.25
C PRO A 275 16.79 2.17 9.25
N GLY A 276 17.43 3.33 9.38
CA GLY A 276 17.25 4.43 8.44
C GLY A 276 17.92 4.15 7.10
N TRP A 277 17.62 4.99 6.10
CA TRP A 277 18.25 4.94 4.78
C TRP A 277 19.79 4.94 4.87
N ASN A 278 20.35 5.77 5.75
CA ASN A 278 21.80 5.91 5.91
C ASN A 278 22.48 4.65 6.44
N SER A 279 21.77 3.76 7.12
CA SER A 279 22.32 2.46 7.56
C SER A 279 22.62 1.52 6.40
N GLY A 280 21.81 1.59 5.32
CA GLY A 280 21.95 0.78 4.12
C GLY A 280 22.71 1.46 2.97
N SER A 281 23.00 2.75 3.06
CA SER A 281 23.57 3.56 1.98
C SER A 281 24.93 3.06 1.48
N SER A 282 25.76 2.49 2.36
CA SER A 282 27.05 1.91 2.01
C SER A 282 26.93 0.72 1.02
N PHE A 283 25.80 0.00 1.07
CA PHE A 283 25.52 -1.12 0.15
C PHE A 283 25.05 -0.62 -1.21
N ILE A 284 24.18 0.39 -1.26
CA ILE A 284 23.72 1.01 -2.51
C ILE A 284 24.89 1.67 -3.23
N ALA A 285 25.76 2.37 -2.51
CA ALA A 285 26.97 2.94 -3.07
C ALA A 285 27.93 1.86 -3.61
N LYS A 286 27.98 0.68 -2.98
CA LYS A 286 28.77 -0.45 -3.47
C LYS A 286 28.17 -1.14 -4.71
N GLN A 287 26.85 -1.19 -4.85
CA GLN A 287 26.20 -1.73 -6.05
C GLN A 287 26.18 -0.74 -7.22
N SER A 288 26.10 0.56 -6.97
CA SER A 288 26.22 1.58 -8.01
C SER A 288 27.67 1.86 -8.42
N SER A 289 28.64 1.51 -7.58
CA SER A 289 30.02 1.35 -8.00
C SER A 289 30.11 0.01 -8.72
N THR A 290 29.74 -0.04 -10.02
CA THR A 290 30.29 -1.04 -10.93
C THR A 290 31.76 -1.20 -10.58
N GLU A 291 32.14 -2.45 -10.27
CA GLU A 291 33.50 -2.84 -9.98
C GLU A 291 34.47 -2.02 -10.82
N HIS A 292 35.35 -1.30 -10.12
CA HIS A 292 36.55 -0.69 -10.68
C HIS A 292 36.43 -0.12 -12.11
N VAL A 293 35.61 0.89 -12.32
CA VAL A 293 36.07 1.92 -13.26
C VAL A 293 37.11 2.67 -12.46
N ASP A 294 38.37 2.26 -12.68
CA ASP A 294 39.54 3.03 -12.31
C ASP A 294 39.32 4.44 -12.87
N ARG A 295 38.94 5.36 -11.99
CA ARG A 295 38.87 6.77 -12.34
C ARG A 295 40.29 7.27 -12.41
N SER A 296 41.01 6.73 -13.42
CA SER A 296 42.31 7.25 -13.82
C SER A 296 42.18 8.74 -14.06
N GLU A 297 43.24 9.47 -13.85
CA GLU A 297 43.39 10.93 -14.02
C GLU A 297 42.88 11.49 -15.37
N HIS A 298 42.31 10.64 -16.23
CA HIS A 298 41.79 10.93 -17.57
C HIS A 298 40.26 10.80 -17.70
N ALA A 299 39.50 10.70 -16.56
CA ALA A 299 38.05 10.74 -16.66
C ALA A 299 37.63 12.10 -17.25
N PRO A 300 36.79 12.14 -18.28
CA PRO A 300 36.28 13.40 -18.80
C PRO A 300 35.63 14.19 -17.69
N PRO A 301 35.77 15.53 -17.67
CA PRO A 301 35.12 16.35 -16.65
C PRO A 301 33.62 16.02 -16.63
N ALA A 302 33.06 15.90 -15.43
CA ALA A 302 31.63 15.67 -15.27
C ALA A 302 30.84 16.62 -16.18
N PRO A 303 29.87 16.15 -16.94
CA PRO A 303 29.10 17.00 -17.83
C PRO A 303 28.51 18.16 -17.04
N LYS A 304 28.70 19.40 -17.52
CA LYS A 304 28.14 20.61 -16.92
C LYS A 304 26.61 20.66 -16.99
N ALA A 305 25.99 19.77 -17.75
CA ALA A 305 24.55 19.61 -17.84
C ALA A 305 24.04 18.74 -16.69
N LYS A 306 22.90 19.10 -16.10
CA LYS A 306 22.16 18.22 -15.18
C LYS A 306 21.97 16.86 -15.88
N THR A 307 22.47 15.79 -15.29
CA THR A 307 22.20 14.43 -15.76
C THR A 307 20.72 14.16 -15.56
N GLN A 308 20.00 13.87 -16.64
CA GLN A 308 18.60 13.50 -16.59
C GLN A 308 18.50 11.98 -16.73
N ALA A 309 17.88 11.33 -15.75
CA ALA A 309 17.56 9.91 -15.87
C ALA A 309 16.46 9.71 -16.93
N PRO A 310 16.56 8.68 -17.79
CA PRO A 310 15.50 8.32 -18.69
C PRO A 310 14.24 7.98 -17.87
N SER A 311 13.10 8.59 -18.21
CA SER A 311 11.85 8.42 -17.50
C SER A 311 10.71 8.13 -18.46
N HIS A 312 9.84 7.20 -18.10
CA HIS A 312 8.68 6.80 -18.88
C HIS A 312 7.45 6.64 -17.99
N ALA A 313 6.27 6.88 -18.53
CA ALA A 313 5.01 6.75 -17.79
C ALA A 313 4.86 5.38 -17.10
N TRP A 314 5.30 4.30 -17.76
CA TRP A 314 5.25 2.95 -17.20
C TRP A 314 6.01 2.83 -15.85
N THR A 315 7.26 3.31 -15.78
CA THR A 315 8.07 3.23 -14.55
C THR A 315 7.43 4.00 -13.41
N ASN A 316 6.86 5.17 -13.72
CA ASN A 316 6.19 6.03 -12.74
C ASN A 316 4.89 5.39 -12.23
N LEU A 317 4.07 4.81 -13.13
CA LEU A 317 2.83 4.12 -12.77
C LEU A 317 3.08 2.92 -11.86
N VAL A 318 4.07 2.09 -12.21
CA VAL A 318 4.37 0.87 -11.42
C VAL A 318 4.95 1.25 -10.05
N ALA A 319 5.91 2.17 -9.99
CA ALA A 319 6.46 2.63 -8.72
C ALA A 319 5.39 3.23 -7.82
N SER A 320 4.54 4.10 -8.37
CA SER A 320 3.43 4.71 -7.62
C SER A 320 2.42 3.67 -7.16
N GLY A 321 2.05 2.69 -7.99
CA GLY A 321 1.11 1.63 -7.63
C GLY A 321 1.60 0.77 -6.46
N LEU A 322 2.87 0.36 -6.49
CA LEU A 322 3.49 -0.38 -5.39
C LEU A 322 3.54 0.46 -4.11
N ALA A 323 3.89 1.75 -4.22
CA ALA A 323 3.98 2.65 -3.08
C ALA A 323 2.61 2.95 -2.45
N VAL A 324 1.56 3.10 -3.26
CA VAL A 324 0.18 3.32 -2.77
C VAL A 324 -0.26 2.16 -1.90
N ASP A 325 -0.08 0.92 -2.38
CA ASP A 325 -0.48 -0.27 -1.62
C ASP A 325 0.24 -0.32 -0.26
N ASP A 326 1.55 -0.12 -0.25
CA ASP A 326 2.34 -0.14 0.99
C ASP A 326 1.96 0.98 1.97
N ILE A 327 1.74 2.20 1.48
CA ILE A 327 1.31 3.32 2.33
C ILE A 327 -0.07 3.05 2.93
N LEU A 328 -1.01 2.54 2.13
CA LEU A 328 -2.35 2.18 2.60
C LEU A 328 -2.32 1.00 3.57
N CYS A 329 -1.48 -0.03 3.32
CA CYS A 329 -1.25 -1.12 4.25
C CYS A 329 -0.78 -0.60 5.62
N TYR A 330 0.19 0.32 5.63
CA TYR A 330 0.72 0.90 6.85
C TYR A 330 -0.32 1.74 7.59
N LEU A 331 -0.91 2.73 6.92
CA LEU A 331 -1.88 3.67 7.53
C LEU A 331 -3.17 2.97 7.94
N GLY A 332 -3.68 2.10 7.09
CA GLY A 332 -4.91 1.34 7.34
C GLY A 332 -4.72 0.17 8.31
N GLY A 333 -3.50 -0.33 8.46
CA GLY A 333 -3.17 -1.43 9.37
C GLY A 333 -3.77 -2.78 8.96
N PHE A 334 -4.06 -2.99 7.67
CA PHE A 334 -4.71 -4.22 7.18
C PHE A 334 -3.73 -5.28 6.67
N ALA A 335 -2.50 -4.89 6.35
CA ALA A 335 -1.43 -5.80 5.96
C ALA A 335 -0.06 -5.22 6.31
N THR A 336 0.96 -6.06 6.30
CA THR A 336 2.35 -5.60 6.44
C THR A 336 2.85 -5.07 5.11
N PRO A 337 3.38 -3.82 5.04
CA PRO A 337 3.98 -3.29 3.82
C PRO A 337 5.11 -4.18 3.30
N VAL A 338 5.15 -4.43 2.00
CA VAL A 338 6.18 -5.30 1.42
C VAL A 338 7.56 -4.64 1.39
N SER A 339 7.62 -3.30 1.37
CA SER A 339 8.88 -2.54 1.41
C SER A 339 9.37 -2.22 2.83
N LEU A 340 8.70 -2.70 3.89
CA LEU A 340 9.16 -2.45 5.26
C LEU A 340 10.58 -2.99 5.45
N ASN A 341 11.53 -2.07 5.76
CA ASN A 341 12.96 -2.36 5.91
C ASN A 341 13.62 -2.99 4.67
N ARG A 342 13.01 -2.87 3.50
CA ARG A 342 13.59 -3.38 2.26
C ARG A 342 13.31 -2.50 1.06
N ARG A 343 14.24 -2.47 0.15
CA ARG A 343 14.08 -1.88 -1.18
C ARG A 343 13.56 -2.95 -2.13
N ILE A 344 12.62 -2.57 -2.99
CA ILE A 344 12.02 -3.46 -3.97
C ILE A 344 12.10 -2.80 -5.33
N GLY A 345 12.65 -3.50 -6.31
CA GLY A 345 12.66 -3.11 -7.71
C GLY A 345 11.95 -4.14 -8.58
N LEU A 346 11.19 -3.70 -9.58
CA LEU A 346 10.62 -4.61 -10.58
C LEU A 346 11.52 -4.65 -11.82
N ASN A 347 12.19 -5.78 -12.01
CA ASN A 347 13.00 -6.00 -13.21
C ASN A 347 12.10 -6.29 -14.41
N LYS A 348 12.11 -5.38 -15.39
CA LYS A 348 11.27 -5.46 -16.57
C LYS A 348 11.59 -6.65 -17.48
N THR A 349 12.87 -6.99 -17.60
CA THR A 349 13.32 -8.02 -18.57
C THR A 349 12.81 -9.40 -18.20
N GLY A 350 12.82 -9.74 -16.89
CA GLY A 350 12.36 -11.03 -16.40
C GLY A 350 11.00 -11.00 -15.71
N LEU A 351 10.39 -9.82 -15.52
CA LEU A 351 9.16 -9.61 -14.75
C LEU A 351 9.23 -10.23 -13.35
N TYR A 352 10.33 -10.03 -12.66
CA TYR A 352 10.53 -10.47 -11.29
C TYR A 352 10.91 -9.31 -10.37
N PHE A 353 10.66 -9.47 -9.08
CA PHE A 353 11.04 -8.49 -8.07
C PHE A 353 12.46 -8.75 -7.56
N GLU A 354 13.28 -7.71 -7.57
CA GLU A 354 14.55 -7.66 -6.87
C GLU A 354 14.34 -7.04 -5.50
N THR A 355 14.92 -7.62 -4.46
CA THR A 355 14.78 -7.13 -3.10
C THR A 355 16.13 -6.96 -2.44
N GLN A 356 16.27 -5.87 -1.68
CA GLN A 356 17.42 -5.58 -0.85
C GLN A 356 16.95 -5.29 0.57
N GLN A 357 17.43 -6.08 1.53
CA GLN A 357 17.13 -5.89 2.95
C GLN A 357 18.00 -4.79 3.54
N PHE A 358 17.43 -4.01 4.46
CA PHE A 358 18.10 -3.05 5.33
C PHE A 358 18.04 -3.60 6.75
N ASP A 359 19.20 -3.87 7.34
CA ASP A 359 19.35 -4.48 8.68
C ASP A 359 19.88 -3.44 9.68
#